data_bc707dcefecb560593e5f6fe3deff974
#
_entry.id   bc707dcefecb560593e5f6fe3deff974
#
_cell.length_a   1.000
_cell.length_b   1.000
_cell.length_c   1.000
_cell.angle_alpha   90.00
_cell.angle_beta   90.00
_cell.angle_gamma   90.00
#
_symmetry.space_group_name_H-M   'P 1'
#
loop_
_entity.id
_entity.type
_entity.pdbx_description
1 polymer ?
#
loop_
_entity_poly.entity_id
_entity_poly.type
_entity_poly.pdbx_seq_one_letter_code
_entity_poly.pdbx_strand_id
1 'polypeptide(L)'
;SEDADGKEGPYITRVSIRIAPPFWQTWWFYGLIVLFATSVLYWIDRERIRRLNELQRVRSEIATNLHEDVTTTLSNINLLGEMAKIKADKDIDRSKEYIDQISVKSHNMIIAMDDILWSIDPQNDSMEKTILRMMEYTDSLKNRHAATIQLSVDKKVQSLKLDMKIRHEFFLIFKEGLKMIVQYAEGRNTLINIDLFKNRLSLKLQDSTARLDANLPDVEAIIRSINAPAAALHDESDIQYDRSGIAVLLMVPVK
;
A
#
# COMPACT_ATOMS: atom_id res chain seq x y z
N SER A 1 -79.45 -21.49 27.06
CA SER A 1 -79.68 -22.65 27.92
C SER A 1 -81.21 -22.80 28.12
N GLU A 2 -81.73 -23.89 27.68
CA GLU A 2 -83.10 -24.29 27.99
C GLU A 2 -83.16 -24.76 29.45
N ASP A 3 -84.12 -24.21 30.18
CA ASP A 3 -84.45 -24.67 31.51
C ASP A 3 -85.26 -25.98 31.41
N ALA A 4 -85.28 -26.81 32.44
CA ALA A 4 -85.94 -28.15 32.46
C ALA A 4 -87.43 -28.10 32.10
N ASP A 5 -88.11 -26.94 32.01
CA ASP A 5 -89.51 -26.69 31.67
C ASP A 5 -89.73 -26.09 30.26
N GLY A 6 -88.69 -26.09 29.38
CA GLY A 6 -88.85 -25.68 27.98
C GLY A 6 -89.14 -24.18 27.75
N LYS A 7 -88.88 -23.32 28.73
CA LYS A 7 -89.04 -21.84 28.57
C LYS A 7 -87.65 -21.24 28.21
N GLU A 8 -87.58 -20.60 27.04
CA GLU A 8 -86.45 -19.75 26.67
C GLU A 8 -86.28 -18.61 27.70
N GLY A 9 -85.12 -18.64 28.39
CA GLY A 9 -84.72 -17.58 29.31
C GLY A 9 -84.54 -16.24 28.57
N PRO A 10 -84.95 -15.10 29.11
CA PRO A 10 -84.93 -13.81 28.46
C PRO A 10 -83.52 -13.18 28.39
N TYR A 11 -82.51 -13.90 28.79
CA TYR A 11 -81.09 -13.38 28.82
C TYR A 11 -80.22 -14.11 27.87
N ILE A 12 -80.02 -13.49 26.68
CA ILE A 12 -78.95 -13.92 25.75
C ILE A 12 -77.65 -13.27 26.21
N THR A 13 -76.78 -14.03 26.86
CA THR A 13 -75.43 -13.56 27.21
C THR A 13 -74.54 -13.55 25.96
N ARG A 14 -74.36 -12.38 25.33
CA ARG A 14 -73.45 -12.18 24.22
C ARG A 14 -72.08 -11.94 24.80
N VAL A 15 -71.20 -12.92 24.67
CA VAL A 15 -69.77 -12.76 24.95
C VAL A 15 -69.08 -12.25 23.67
N SER A 16 -68.70 -10.97 23.62
CA SER A 16 -67.96 -10.42 22.51
C SER A 16 -66.48 -10.70 22.73
N ILE A 17 -65.91 -11.65 22.00
CA ILE A 17 -64.47 -11.91 21.99
C ILE A 17 -63.84 -10.94 21.00
N ARG A 18 -63.09 -9.95 21.49
CA ARG A 18 -62.26 -9.07 20.69
C ARG A 18 -60.86 -9.68 20.53
N ILE A 19 -60.60 -10.26 19.36
CA ILE A 19 -59.27 -10.73 19.00
C ILE A 19 -58.48 -9.52 18.49
N ALA A 20 -57.55 -9.01 19.27
CA ALA A 20 -56.66 -7.94 18.81
C ALA A 20 -55.72 -8.49 17.72
N PRO A 21 -55.58 -7.79 16.58
CA PRO A 21 -54.65 -8.21 15.56
C PRO A 21 -53.20 -8.20 16.12
N PRO A 22 -52.35 -9.14 15.69
CA PRO A 22 -50.98 -9.20 16.14
C PRO A 22 -50.24 -7.91 15.75
N PHE A 23 -49.28 -7.47 16.57
CA PHE A 23 -48.56 -6.19 16.44
C PHE A 23 -47.88 -6.00 15.06
N TRP A 24 -47.53 -7.08 14.38
CA TRP A 24 -46.90 -7.06 13.04
C TRP A 24 -47.88 -6.69 11.90
N GLN A 25 -49.19 -6.70 12.15
CA GLN A 25 -50.20 -6.28 11.19
C GLN A 25 -50.62 -4.82 11.37
N THR A 26 -49.98 -4.08 12.26
CA THR A 26 -50.32 -2.71 12.56
C THR A 26 -49.54 -1.74 11.65
N TRP A 27 -50.16 -0.70 11.14
CA TRP A 27 -49.57 0.26 10.21
C TRP A 27 -48.27 0.90 10.71
N TRP A 28 -48.12 1.14 12.01
CA TRP A 28 -46.90 1.68 12.61
C TRP A 28 -45.75 0.72 12.53
N PHE A 29 -45.97 -0.61 12.53
CA PHE A 29 -44.91 -1.63 12.39
C PHE A 29 -44.31 -1.60 10.99
N TYR A 30 -45.13 -1.41 9.95
CA TYR A 30 -44.60 -1.21 8.59
C TYR A 30 -43.81 0.09 8.47
N GLY A 31 -44.25 1.17 9.15
CA GLY A 31 -43.47 2.42 9.24
C GLY A 31 -42.11 2.22 9.88
N LEU A 32 -42.00 1.38 10.93
CA LEU A 32 -40.79 1.07 11.62
C LEU A 32 -39.85 0.23 10.73
N ILE A 33 -40.36 -0.73 9.97
CA ILE A 33 -39.61 -1.51 8.99
C ILE A 33 -39.02 -0.60 7.90
N VAL A 34 -39.79 0.30 7.34
CA VAL A 34 -39.32 1.25 6.31
C VAL A 34 -38.24 2.17 6.89
N LEU A 35 -38.43 2.69 8.09
CA LEU A 35 -37.44 3.53 8.76
C LEU A 35 -36.12 2.77 9.06
N PHE A 36 -36.24 1.53 9.49
CA PHE A 36 -35.06 0.65 9.70
C PHE A 36 -34.34 0.37 8.37
N ALA A 37 -35.08 0.02 7.31
CA ALA A 37 -34.49 -0.27 6.00
C ALA A 37 -33.78 0.97 5.42
N THR A 38 -34.39 2.14 5.51
CA THR A 38 -33.80 3.42 5.05
C THR A 38 -32.56 3.78 5.88
N SER A 39 -32.58 3.55 7.19
CA SER A 39 -31.43 3.76 8.07
C SER A 39 -30.24 2.85 7.71
N VAL A 40 -30.52 1.57 7.44
CA VAL A 40 -29.49 0.61 7.02
C VAL A 40 -28.91 1.00 5.66
N LEU A 41 -29.74 1.36 4.68
CA LEU A 41 -29.30 1.82 3.37
C LEU A 41 -28.44 3.09 3.49
N TYR A 42 -28.89 4.07 4.29
CA TYR A 42 -28.12 5.28 4.56
C TYR A 42 -26.76 4.98 5.21
N TRP A 43 -26.71 4.04 6.15
CA TRP A 43 -25.48 3.65 6.81
C TRP A 43 -24.50 2.98 5.83
N ILE A 44 -25.00 2.07 4.97
CA ILE A 44 -24.20 1.40 3.93
C ILE A 44 -23.64 2.43 2.93
N ASP A 45 -24.48 3.36 2.47
CA ASP A 45 -24.07 4.37 1.50
C ASP A 45 -23.04 5.34 2.11
N ARG A 46 -23.24 5.75 3.34
CA ARG A 46 -22.28 6.59 4.08
C ARG A 46 -20.93 5.91 4.26
N GLU A 47 -20.93 4.62 4.57
CA GLU A 47 -19.69 3.83 4.70
C GLU A 47 -18.97 3.71 3.36
N ARG A 48 -19.70 3.48 2.28
CA ARG A 48 -19.15 3.44 0.91
C ARG A 48 -18.51 4.77 0.52
N ILE A 49 -19.18 5.88 0.78
CA ILE A 49 -18.67 7.23 0.50
C ILE A 49 -17.41 7.51 1.32
N ARG A 50 -17.37 7.13 2.59
CA ARG A 50 -16.19 7.30 3.42
C ARG A 50 -14.97 6.57 2.84
N ARG A 51 -15.13 5.30 2.45
CA ARG A 51 -14.05 4.52 1.84
C ARG A 51 -13.54 5.13 0.54
N LEU A 52 -14.44 5.61 -0.31
CA LEU A 52 -14.05 6.30 -1.55
C LEU A 52 -13.28 7.60 -1.26
N ASN A 53 -13.71 8.38 -0.29
CA ASN A 53 -13.04 9.61 0.11
C ASN A 53 -11.66 9.34 0.72
N GLU A 54 -11.50 8.27 1.51
CA GLU A 54 -10.20 7.86 2.05
C GLU A 54 -9.23 7.47 0.93
N LEU A 55 -9.68 6.69 -0.06
CA LEU A 55 -8.86 6.34 -1.21
C LEU A 55 -8.43 7.58 -2.00
N GLN A 56 -9.35 8.52 -2.24
CA GLN A 56 -9.03 9.78 -2.93
C GLN A 56 -8.06 10.63 -2.11
N ARG A 57 -8.23 10.67 -0.79
CA ARG A 57 -7.32 11.40 0.11
C ARG A 57 -5.91 10.85 0.03
N VAL A 58 -5.73 9.53 0.12
CA VAL A 58 -4.41 8.90 0.03
C VAL A 58 -3.77 9.16 -1.33
N ARG A 59 -4.53 9.07 -2.42
CA ARG A 59 -4.03 9.42 -3.77
C ARG A 59 -3.59 10.87 -3.86
N SER A 60 -4.38 11.78 -3.29
CA SER A 60 -4.05 13.21 -3.25
C SER A 60 -2.80 13.48 -2.40
N GLU A 61 -2.64 12.79 -1.27
CA GLU A 61 -1.47 12.89 -0.41
C GLU A 61 -0.20 12.44 -1.15
N ILE A 62 -0.25 11.29 -1.80
CA ILE A 62 0.88 10.79 -2.61
C ILE A 62 1.20 11.76 -3.76
N ALA A 63 0.20 12.27 -4.46
CA ALA A 63 0.39 13.24 -5.55
C ALA A 63 0.99 14.56 -5.06
N THR A 64 0.63 15.01 -3.86
CA THR A 64 1.19 16.24 -3.24
C THR A 64 2.64 16.03 -2.85
N ASN A 65 2.98 14.92 -2.22
CA ASN A 65 4.35 14.57 -1.86
C ASN A 65 5.22 14.46 -3.13
N LEU A 66 4.68 13.84 -4.19
CA LEU A 66 5.36 13.81 -5.49
C LEU A 66 5.66 15.22 -6.02
N HIS A 67 4.67 16.11 -5.96
CA HIS A 67 4.86 17.49 -6.45
C HIS A 67 5.99 18.22 -5.68
N GLU A 68 6.08 18.02 -4.38
CA GLU A 68 7.12 18.59 -3.52
C GLU A 68 8.50 18.01 -3.86
N ASP A 69 8.62 16.69 -4.00
CA ASP A 69 9.85 16.00 -4.38
C ASP A 69 10.34 16.40 -5.79
N VAL A 70 9.41 16.48 -6.75
CA VAL A 70 9.69 16.95 -8.11
C VAL A 70 10.21 18.38 -8.09
N THR A 71 9.54 19.28 -7.36
CA THR A 71 9.93 20.69 -7.29
C THR A 71 11.32 20.85 -6.68
N THR A 72 11.61 20.12 -5.62
CA THR A 72 12.91 20.12 -4.94
C THR A 72 14.01 19.60 -5.86
N THR A 73 13.76 18.48 -6.55
CA THR A 73 14.74 17.88 -7.47
C THR A 73 14.98 18.76 -8.69
N LEU A 74 13.96 19.38 -9.29
CA LEU A 74 14.11 20.33 -10.39
C LEU A 74 14.88 21.57 -9.97
N SER A 75 14.66 22.07 -8.76
CA SER A 75 15.43 23.20 -8.20
C SER A 75 16.93 22.85 -8.06
N ASN A 76 17.23 21.64 -7.60
CA ASN A 76 18.60 21.13 -7.52
C ASN A 76 19.24 20.94 -8.91
N ILE A 77 18.48 20.46 -9.89
CA ILE A 77 18.94 20.32 -11.29
C ILE A 77 19.27 21.70 -11.87
N ASN A 78 18.41 22.71 -11.66
CA ASN A 78 18.64 24.05 -12.09
C ASN A 78 19.94 24.65 -11.45
N LEU A 79 20.12 24.45 -10.14
CA LEU A 79 21.33 24.88 -9.44
C LEU A 79 22.59 24.23 -10.04
N LEU A 80 22.56 22.91 -10.26
CA LEU A 80 23.66 22.19 -10.91
C LEU A 80 23.93 22.74 -12.34
N GLY A 81 22.89 23.09 -13.09
CA GLY A 81 22.99 23.69 -14.40
C GLY A 81 23.71 25.07 -14.38
N GLU A 82 23.36 25.93 -13.42
CA GLU A 82 24.05 27.20 -13.23
C GLU A 82 25.51 26.99 -12.78
N MET A 83 25.78 26.01 -11.90
CA MET A 83 27.15 25.69 -11.51
C MET A 83 27.98 25.14 -12.68
N ALA A 84 27.38 24.32 -13.55
CA ALA A 84 28.02 23.82 -14.75
C ALA A 84 28.39 24.96 -15.70
N LYS A 85 27.48 25.93 -15.93
CA LYS A 85 27.77 27.12 -16.76
C LYS A 85 28.91 27.99 -16.20
N ILE A 86 28.91 28.26 -14.89
CA ILE A 86 29.96 29.06 -14.23
C ILE A 86 31.33 28.39 -14.37
N LYS A 87 31.38 27.06 -14.39
CA LYS A 87 32.60 26.26 -14.48
C LYS A 87 33.04 25.95 -15.91
N ALA A 88 32.16 26.10 -16.91
CA ALA A 88 32.41 25.67 -18.28
C ALA A 88 33.71 26.20 -18.88
N ASP A 89 34.07 27.47 -18.60
CA ASP A 89 35.26 28.09 -19.11
C ASP A 89 36.49 28.00 -18.18
N LYS A 90 36.26 27.64 -16.90
CA LYS A 90 37.31 27.67 -15.86
C LYS A 90 37.77 26.27 -15.44
N ASP A 91 36.87 25.30 -15.47
CA ASP A 91 37.09 23.95 -14.97
C ASP A 91 36.13 23.00 -15.69
N ILE A 92 36.56 22.56 -16.87
CA ILE A 92 35.73 21.72 -17.76
C ILE A 92 35.37 20.41 -17.12
N ASP A 93 36.26 19.80 -16.32
CA ASP A 93 36.02 18.51 -15.70
C ASP A 93 34.93 18.61 -14.63
N ARG A 94 34.96 19.65 -13.81
CA ARG A 94 33.87 19.95 -12.87
C ARG A 94 32.56 20.29 -13.57
N SER A 95 32.59 20.97 -14.68
CA SER A 95 31.40 21.26 -15.46
C SER A 95 30.76 19.96 -15.98
N LYS A 96 31.56 19.03 -16.49
CA LYS A 96 31.08 17.68 -16.89
C LYS A 96 30.48 16.91 -15.74
N GLU A 97 31.15 16.92 -14.57
CA GLU A 97 30.62 16.26 -13.36
C GLU A 97 29.22 16.77 -12.97
N TYR A 98 29.00 18.09 -13.03
CA TYR A 98 27.65 18.65 -12.78
C TYR A 98 26.62 18.20 -13.82
N ILE A 99 27.02 18.16 -15.11
CA ILE A 99 26.14 17.65 -16.19
C ILE A 99 25.80 16.18 -15.98
N ASP A 100 26.74 15.35 -15.57
CA ASP A 100 26.51 13.95 -15.25
C ASP A 100 25.56 13.81 -14.05
N GLN A 101 25.73 14.61 -13.00
CA GLN A 101 24.79 14.65 -11.87
C GLN A 101 23.40 15.07 -12.28
N ILE A 102 23.25 16.05 -13.19
CA ILE A 102 21.95 16.45 -13.77
C ILE A 102 21.30 15.25 -14.47
N SER A 103 22.05 14.56 -15.32
CA SER A 103 21.57 13.39 -16.06
C SER A 103 21.06 12.30 -15.12
N VAL A 104 21.86 11.95 -14.10
CA VAL A 104 21.51 10.94 -13.11
C VAL A 104 20.26 11.36 -12.31
N LYS A 105 20.19 12.61 -11.82
CA LYS A 105 19.04 13.10 -11.05
C LYS A 105 17.77 13.13 -11.91
N SER A 106 17.86 13.58 -13.17
CA SER A 106 16.72 13.60 -14.10
C SER A 106 16.21 12.18 -14.37
N HIS A 107 17.12 11.24 -14.62
CA HIS A 107 16.72 9.84 -14.86
C HIS A 107 16.05 9.20 -13.63
N ASN A 108 16.61 9.41 -12.44
CA ASN A 108 16.03 8.92 -11.18
C ASN A 108 14.64 9.53 -10.93
N MET A 109 14.45 10.83 -11.26
CA MET A 109 13.17 11.49 -11.13
C MET A 109 12.11 10.87 -12.05
N ILE A 110 12.45 10.58 -13.31
CA ILE A 110 11.54 9.94 -14.26
C ILE A 110 11.09 8.58 -13.71
N ILE A 111 12.01 7.77 -13.19
CA ILE A 111 11.68 6.46 -12.58
C ILE A 111 10.77 6.62 -11.36
N ALA A 112 11.08 7.58 -10.48
CA ALA A 112 10.26 7.81 -9.28
C ALA A 112 8.85 8.27 -9.64
N MET A 113 8.70 9.17 -10.63
CA MET A 113 7.39 9.58 -11.14
C MET A 113 6.60 8.42 -11.73
N ASP A 114 7.24 7.55 -12.52
CA ASP A 114 6.59 6.37 -13.11
C ASP A 114 6.09 5.40 -12.03
N ASP A 115 6.87 5.15 -10.99
CA ASP A 115 6.47 4.31 -9.87
C ASP A 115 5.26 4.87 -9.10
N ILE A 116 5.24 6.18 -8.89
CA ILE A 116 4.12 6.84 -8.20
C ILE A 116 2.87 6.83 -9.08
N LEU A 117 2.97 7.21 -10.36
CA LEU A 117 1.85 7.19 -11.31
C LEU A 117 1.26 5.78 -11.40
N TRP A 118 2.11 4.77 -11.47
CA TRP A 118 1.67 3.38 -11.47
C TRP A 118 0.91 3.01 -10.19
N SER A 119 1.39 3.48 -9.03
CA SER A 119 0.81 3.13 -7.72
C SER A 119 -0.55 3.77 -7.47
N ILE A 120 -0.79 4.98 -8.03
CA ILE A 120 -2.06 5.71 -7.87
C ILE A 120 -3.12 5.31 -8.91
N ASP A 121 -2.75 4.57 -9.96
CA ASP A 121 -3.69 4.11 -10.97
C ASP A 121 -4.64 3.05 -10.39
N PRO A 122 -5.98 3.28 -10.47
CA PRO A 122 -6.97 2.32 -10.00
C PRO A 122 -6.87 0.94 -10.65
N GLN A 123 -6.35 0.86 -11.86
CA GLN A 123 -6.19 -0.42 -12.57
C GLN A 123 -5.14 -1.31 -11.91
N ASN A 124 -4.21 -0.73 -11.16
CA ASN A 124 -3.14 -1.43 -10.46
C ASN A 124 -3.46 -1.72 -8.99
N ASP A 125 -4.73 -1.56 -8.58
CA ASP A 125 -5.18 -1.63 -7.18
C ASP A 125 -5.34 -3.07 -6.67
N SER A 126 -4.32 -3.93 -6.92
CA SER A 126 -4.30 -5.31 -6.42
C SER A 126 -2.88 -5.77 -6.06
N MET A 127 -2.79 -6.70 -5.11
CA MET A 127 -1.50 -7.31 -4.74
C MET A 127 -0.89 -8.13 -5.88
N GLU A 128 -1.71 -8.77 -6.70
CA GLU A 128 -1.27 -9.47 -7.91
C GLU A 128 -0.50 -8.54 -8.86
N LYS A 129 -1.03 -7.35 -9.13
CA LYS A 129 -0.37 -6.33 -9.96
C LYS A 129 0.94 -5.83 -9.33
N THR A 130 0.94 -5.65 -8.02
CA THR A 130 2.15 -5.26 -7.28
C THR A 130 3.25 -6.31 -7.41
N ILE A 131 2.91 -7.60 -7.31
CA ILE A 131 3.85 -8.70 -7.50
C ILE A 131 4.38 -8.74 -8.95
N LEU A 132 3.52 -8.54 -9.95
CA LEU A 132 3.97 -8.43 -11.34
C LEU A 132 4.99 -7.30 -11.52
N ARG A 133 4.73 -6.13 -10.95
CA ARG A 133 5.68 -5.00 -10.97
C ARG A 133 7.01 -5.34 -10.29
N MET A 134 6.96 -6.08 -9.17
CA MET A 134 8.17 -6.57 -8.49
C MET A 134 8.98 -7.54 -9.38
N MET A 135 8.31 -8.43 -10.11
CA MET A 135 8.95 -9.35 -11.06
C MET A 135 9.61 -8.59 -12.21
N GLU A 136 8.93 -7.61 -12.82
CA GLU A 136 9.48 -6.75 -13.87
C GLU A 136 10.74 -6.00 -13.40
N TYR A 137 10.68 -5.42 -12.20
CA TYR A 137 11.83 -4.74 -11.60
C TYR A 137 13.00 -5.71 -11.35
N THR A 138 12.72 -6.89 -10.82
CA THR A 138 13.71 -7.96 -10.59
C THR A 138 14.40 -8.36 -11.88
N ASP A 139 13.65 -8.57 -12.96
CA ASP A 139 14.20 -8.97 -14.27
C ASP A 139 15.03 -7.84 -14.90
N SER A 140 14.61 -6.60 -14.70
CA SER A 140 15.38 -5.43 -15.13
C SER A 140 16.76 -5.35 -14.44
N LEU A 141 16.83 -5.68 -13.14
CA LEU A 141 18.11 -5.70 -12.40
C LEU A 141 18.99 -6.90 -12.80
N LYS A 142 18.42 -8.08 -12.98
CA LYS A 142 19.17 -9.26 -13.49
C LYS A 142 19.90 -8.92 -14.77
N ASN A 143 19.21 -8.27 -15.71
CA ASN A 143 19.77 -7.94 -17.02
C ASN A 143 20.89 -6.89 -16.94
N ARG A 144 20.82 -5.96 -15.97
CA ARG A 144 21.82 -4.87 -15.84
C ARG A 144 23.06 -5.29 -15.06
N HIS A 145 22.92 -6.11 -14.05
CA HIS A 145 23.99 -6.41 -13.08
C HIS A 145 24.51 -7.83 -13.13
N ALA A 146 24.05 -8.66 -14.09
CA ALA A 146 24.42 -10.08 -14.20
C ALA A 146 24.26 -10.85 -12.87
N ALA A 147 23.29 -10.44 -12.03
CA ALA A 147 23.00 -11.03 -10.74
C ALA A 147 21.96 -12.15 -10.89
N THR A 148 22.11 -13.22 -10.12
CA THR A 148 21.09 -14.24 -9.98
C THR A 148 20.14 -13.81 -8.88
N ILE A 149 18.88 -13.49 -9.24
CA ILE A 149 17.86 -13.08 -8.30
C ILE A 149 16.71 -14.08 -8.38
N GLN A 150 16.36 -14.69 -7.26
CA GLN A 150 15.26 -15.64 -7.16
C GLN A 150 14.14 -15.01 -6.31
N LEU A 151 12.95 -14.85 -6.91
CA LEU A 151 11.78 -14.33 -6.24
C LEU A 151 10.79 -15.48 -5.98
N SER A 152 10.49 -15.74 -4.73
CA SER A 152 9.48 -16.68 -4.26
C SER A 152 8.34 -15.93 -3.59
N VAL A 153 7.10 -16.18 -4.01
CA VAL A 153 5.90 -15.53 -3.47
C VAL A 153 4.87 -16.59 -3.09
N ASP A 154 4.42 -16.58 -1.84
CA ASP A 154 3.31 -17.45 -1.40
C ASP A 154 2.03 -17.08 -2.17
N LYS A 155 1.30 -18.09 -2.67
CA LYS A 155 0.03 -17.92 -3.38
C LYS A 155 -1.00 -17.12 -2.58
N LYS A 156 -0.98 -17.22 -1.26
CA LYS A 156 -1.88 -16.47 -0.38
C LYS A 156 -1.66 -14.96 -0.45
N VAL A 157 -0.44 -14.52 -0.75
CA VAL A 157 -0.09 -13.11 -0.87
C VAL A 157 -0.76 -12.46 -2.09
N GLN A 158 -0.92 -13.19 -3.18
CA GLN A 158 -1.55 -12.68 -4.42
C GLN A 158 -3.02 -12.27 -4.21
N SER A 159 -3.72 -12.97 -3.31
CA SER A 159 -5.13 -12.71 -3.01
C SER A 159 -5.37 -11.69 -1.89
N LEU A 160 -4.31 -11.14 -1.30
CA LEU A 160 -4.43 -10.15 -0.23
C LEU A 160 -5.06 -8.86 -0.73
N LYS A 161 -5.98 -8.35 0.05
CA LYS A 161 -6.56 -7.01 -0.13
C LYS A 161 -5.87 -6.05 0.83
N LEU A 162 -4.82 -5.41 0.34
CA LEU A 162 -4.09 -4.40 1.10
C LEU A 162 -4.53 -3.01 0.68
N ASP A 163 -4.44 -2.07 1.62
CA ASP A 163 -4.57 -0.64 1.33
C ASP A 163 -3.52 -0.19 0.31
N MET A 164 -3.87 0.80 -0.51
CA MET A 164 -2.97 1.38 -1.52
C MET A 164 -1.66 1.88 -0.89
N LYS A 165 -1.74 2.56 0.26
CA LYS A 165 -0.56 3.05 0.98
C LYS A 165 0.37 1.90 1.37
N ILE A 166 -0.18 0.83 1.93
CA ILE A 166 0.62 -0.35 2.33
C ILE A 166 1.30 -0.98 1.11
N ARG A 167 0.59 -1.13 -0.02
CA ARG A 167 1.17 -1.71 -1.24
C ARG A 167 2.28 -0.84 -1.81
N HIS A 168 2.07 0.48 -1.83
CA HIS A 168 3.06 1.43 -2.31
C HIS A 168 4.35 1.38 -1.48
N GLU A 169 4.23 1.53 -0.15
CA GLU A 169 5.39 1.49 0.74
C GLU A 169 6.09 0.14 0.71
N PHE A 170 5.33 -0.96 0.65
CA PHE A 170 5.87 -2.31 0.51
C PHE A 170 6.68 -2.48 -0.78
N PHE A 171 6.19 -1.95 -1.89
CA PHE A 171 6.94 -1.95 -3.16
C PHE A 171 8.20 -1.10 -3.08
N LEU A 172 8.15 0.08 -2.44
CA LEU A 172 9.33 0.94 -2.27
C LEU A 172 10.41 0.25 -1.44
N ILE A 173 10.04 -0.38 -0.31
CA ILE A 173 10.99 -1.11 0.53
C ILE A 173 11.64 -2.27 -0.23
N PHE A 174 10.84 -3.02 -0.99
CA PHE A 174 11.34 -4.07 -1.86
C PHE A 174 12.35 -3.53 -2.87
N LYS A 175 12.01 -2.44 -3.55
CA LYS A 175 12.83 -1.82 -4.59
C LYS A 175 14.16 -1.30 -4.02
N GLU A 176 14.10 -0.49 -2.96
CA GLU A 176 15.29 0.09 -2.35
C GLU A 176 16.18 -0.97 -1.67
N GLY A 177 15.56 -1.98 -1.01
CA GLY A 177 16.30 -3.11 -0.42
C GLY A 177 17.01 -3.94 -1.48
N LEU A 178 16.35 -4.26 -2.59
CA LEU A 178 16.97 -5.03 -3.67
C LEU A 178 18.06 -4.21 -4.37
N LYS A 179 17.85 -2.91 -4.57
CA LYS A 179 18.84 -1.99 -5.11
C LYS A 179 20.07 -1.92 -4.19
N MET A 180 19.87 -1.82 -2.87
CA MET A 180 20.95 -1.84 -1.90
C MET A 180 21.82 -3.10 -2.06
N ILE A 181 21.21 -4.27 -2.14
CA ILE A 181 21.93 -5.54 -2.24
C ILE A 181 22.68 -5.63 -3.57
N VAL A 182 22.02 -5.35 -4.70
CA VAL A 182 22.57 -5.63 -6.04
C VAL A 182 23.51 -4.52 -6.52
N GLN A 183 23.16 -3.25 -6.32
CA GLN A 183 23.91 -2.11 -6.87
C GLN A 183 25.03 -1.62 -5.94
N TYR A 184 24.74 -1.53 -4.64
CA TYR A 184 25.68 -0.94 -3.69
C TYR A 184 26.54 -1.98 -2.97
N ALA A 185 26.03 -3.17 -2.77
CA ALA A 185 26.74 -4.25 -2.08
C ALA A 185 27.21 -5.36 -3.02
N GLU A 186 27.08 -5.18 -4.32
CA GLU A 186 27.53 -6.11 -5.38
C GLU A 186 27.05 -7.56 -5.17
N GLY A 187 25.83 -7.73 -4.62
CA GLY A 187 25.23 -9.02 -4.39
C GLY A 187 25.00 -9.78 -5.71
N ARG A 188 25.41 -11.05 -5.75
CA ARG A 188 25.32 -11.88 -6.96
C ARG A 188 24.27 -12.98 -6.87
N ASN A 189 23.88 -13.37 -5.65
CA ASN A 189 22.92 -14.45 -5.40
C ASN A 189 21.87 -14.00 -4.40
N THR A 190 20.92 -13.21 -4.87
CA THR A 190 19.87 -12.64 -4.03
C THR A 190 18.65 -13.55 -3.99
N LEU A 191 18.20 -13.90 -2.78
CA LEU A 191 16.97 -14.62 -2.52
C LEU A 191 15.92 -13.66 -1.96
N ILE A 192 14.74 -13.67 -2.57
CA ILE A 192 13.61 -12.86 -2.17
C ILE A 192 12.46 -13.78 -1.81
N ASN A 193 11.95 -13.68 -0.58
CA ASN A 193 10.79 -14.42 -0.12
C ASN A 193 9.70 -13.44 0.32
N ILE A 194 8.50 -13.62 -0.20
CA ILE A 194 7.31 -12.86 0.19
C ILE A 194 6.27 -13.86 0.68
N ASP A 195 6.04 -13.86 1.99
CA ASP A 195 5.22 -14.85 2.66
C ASP A 195 4.13 -14.20 3.53
N LEU A 196 3.07 -14.94 3.80
CA LEU A 196 2.04 -14.56 4.77
C LEU A 196 2.14 -15.46 6.00
N PHE A 197 2.60 -14.92 7.13
CA PHE A 197 2.73 -15.65 8.38
C PHE A 197 1.97 -14.97 9.52
N LYS A 198 1.07 -15.69 10.19
CA LYS A 198 0.28 -15.19 11.34
C LYS A 198 -0.36 -13.82 11.08
N ASN A 199 -1.00 -13.64 9.93
CA ASN A 199 -1.63 -12.38 9.51
C ASN A 199 -0.65 -11.20 9.37
N ARG A 200 0.63 -11.48 9.12
CA ARG A 200 1.65 -10.51 8.77
C ARG A 200 2.23 -10.84 7.39
N LEU A 201 2.31 -9.84 6.54
CA LEU A 201 3.02 -9.92 5.27
C LEU A 201 4.51 -9.76 5.55
N SER A 202 5.29 -10.78 5.22
CA SER A 202 6.74 -10.79 5.40
C SER A 202 7.44 -10.61 4.06
N LEU A 203 8.37 -9.68 4.01
CA LEU A 203 9.34 -9.52 2.91
C LEU A 203 10.72 -9.82 3.47
N LYS A 204 11.42 -10.78 2.87
CA LYS A 204 12.80 -11.11 3.20
C LYS A 204 13.64 -11.05 1.95
N LEU A 205 14.64 -10.17 1.94
CA LEU A 205 15.68 -10.07 0.93
C LEU A 205 16.98 -10.52 1.59
N GLN A 206 17.71 -11.43 0.97
CA GLN A 206 19.01 -11.89 1.51
C GLN A 206 20.00 -12.24 0.41
N ASP A 207 21.25 -11.90 0.63
CA ASP A 207 22.36 -12.28 -0.23
C ASP A 207 23.62 -12.50 0.59
N SER A 208 24.17 -13.72 0.55
CA SER A 208 25.38 -14.08 1.29
C SER A 208 26.68 -13.59 0.63
N THR A 209 26.61 -13.17 -0.63
CA THR A 209 27.76 -12.64 -1.39
C THR A 209 27.87 -11.12 -1.29
N ALA A 210 26.75 -10.44 -0.96
CA ALA A 210 26.70 -8.99 -0.86
C ALA A 210 27.59 -8.48 0.29
N ARG A 211 28.30 -7.38 0.04
CA ARG A 211 29.15 -6.70 1.03
C ARG A 211 28.92 -5.21 0.95
N LEU A 212 28.36 -4.66 2.00
CA LEU A 212 28.17 -3.22 2.10
C LEU A 212 29.46 -2.61 2.68
N ASP A 213 30.13 -1.77 1.92
CA ASP A 213 31.27 -1.01 2.45
C ASP A 213 30.75 0.12 3.36
N ALA A 214 31.07 0.01 4.64
CA ALA A 214 30.69 1.03 5.64
C ALA A 214 31.30 2.41 5.37
N ASN A 215 32.32 2.49 4.51
CA ASN A 215 32.97 3.73 4.10
C ASN A 215 32.30 4.39 2.89
N LEU A 216 31.29 3.76 2.28
CA LEU A 216 30.50 4.42 1.24
C LEU A 216 29.84 5.68 1.80
N PRO A 217 30.01 6.86 1.13
CA PRO A 217 29.56 8.14 1.67
C PRO A 217 28.05 8.24 1.88
N ASP A 218 27.27 7.29 1.35
CA ASP A 218 25.80 7.34 1.34
C ASP A 218 25.11 6.13 2.01
N VAL A 219 25.83 5.30 2.78
CA VAL A 219 25.23 4.11 3.44
C VAL A 219 24.05 4.48 4.33
N GLU A 220 24.20 5.56 5.12
CA GLU A 220 23.10 6.05 5.96
C GLU A 220 21.90 6.54 5.13
N ALA A 221 22.14 7.17 3.97
CA ALA A 221 21.07 7.62 3.08
C ALA A 221 20.33 6.42 2.47
N ILE A 222 21.06 5.36 2.08
CA ILE A 222 20.52 4.11 1.56
C ILE A 222 19.66 3.41 2.63
N ILE A 223 20.17 3.27 3.85
CA ILE A 223 19.43 2.68 4.97
C ILE A 223 18.17 3.53 5.27
N ARG A 224 18.30 4.85 5.25
CA ARG A 224 17.17 5.77 5.47
C ARG A 224 16.10 5.65 4.39
N SER A 225 16.47 5.42 3.12
CA SER A 225 15.51 5.21 2.01
C SER A 225 14.65 3.95 2.18
N ILE A 226 15.13 2.96 2.94
CA ILE A 226 14.36 1.74 3.29
C ILE A 226 13.55 1.97 4.56
N ASN A 227 14.12 2.62 5.56
CA ASN A 227 13.47 2.81 6.87
C ASN A 227 12.34 3.84 6.82
N ALA A 228 12.41 4.86 5.96
CA ALA A 228 11.36 5.86 5.85
C ALA A 228 10.00 5.28 5.41
N PRO A 229 9.92 4.47 4.33
CA PRO A 229 8.68 3.76 4.00
C PRO A 229 8.25 2.75 5.07
N ALA A 230 9.19 2.05 5.74
CA ALA A 230 8.86 1.12 6.82
C ALA A 230 8.21 1.81 8.01
N ALA A 231 8.73 2.96 8.42
CA ALA A 231 8.13 3.80 9.47
C ALA A 231 6.71 4.28 9.10
N ALA A 232 6.45 4.56 7.81
CA ALA A 232 5.11 4.91 7.34
C ALA A 232 4.09 3.76 7.46
N LEU A 233 4.58 2.52 7.53
CA LEU A 233 3.78 1.31 7.79
C LEU A 233 3.62 0.99 9.28
N HIS A 234 4.12 1.84 10.18
CA HIS A 234 4.17 1.60 11.63
C HIS A 234 4.89 0.30 12.02
N ASP A 235 5.89 -0.08 11.23
CA ASP A 235 6.72 -1.25 11.46
C ASP A 235 8.22 -0.87 11.36
N GLU A 236 9.08 -1.73 11.88
CA GLU A 236 10.52 -1.56 11.77
C GLU A 236 11.06 -2.54 10.73
N SER A 237 11.84 -2.03 9.77
CA SER A 237 12.64 -2.88 8.91
C SER A 237 13.90 -3.29 9.67
N ASP A 238 14.16 -4.58 9.76
CA ASP A 238 15.43 -5.12 10.28
C ASP A 238 16.42 -5.30 9.13
N ILE A 239 17.44 -4.46 9.12
CA ILE A 239 18.52 -4.50 8.12
C ILE A 239 19.76 -5.02 8.79
N GLN A 240 20.15 -6.24 8.46
CA GLN A 240 21.37 -6.89 8.97
C GLN A 240 22.42 -6.93 7.86
N TYR A 241 23.58 -6.40 8.15
CA TYR A 241 24.74 -6.49 7.25
C TYR A 241 26.00 -6.79 8.06
N ASP A 242 26.65 -7.88 7.72
CA ASP A 242 27.88 -8.31 8.34
C ASP A 242 28.77 -9.10 7.35
N ARG A 243 29.77 -9.80 7.86
CA ARG A 243 30.65 -10.64 7.03
C ARG A 243 29.94 -11.83 6.39
N SER A 244 28.76 -12.21 6.85
CA SER A 244 27.96 -13.31 6.31
C SER A 244 27.05 -12.88 5.15
N GLY A 245 26.86 -11.58 4.93
CA GLY A 245 26.04 -11.05 3.84
C GLY A 245 25.13 -9.90 4.28
N ILE A 246 24.09 -9.68 3.48
CA ILE A 246 23.05 -8.67 3.76
C ILE A 246 21.70 -9.37 3.82
N ALA A 247 20.90 -8.99 4.81
CA ALA A 247 19.51 -9.37 4.91
C ALA A 247 18.64 -8.16 5.26
N VAL A 248 17.53 -8.00 4.55
CA VAL A 248 16.47 -7.02 4.85
C VAL A 248 15.22 -7.79 5.18
N LEU A 249 14.67 -7.59 6.36
CA LEU A 249 13.44 -8.20 6.82
C LEU A 249 12.41 -7.11 7.14
N LEU A 250 11.20 -7.26 6.61
CA LEU A 250 10.05 -6.42 6.93
C LEU A 250 8.85 -7.32 7.26
N MET A 251 8.08 -6.96 8.28
CA MET A 251 6.84 -7.64 8.66
C MET A 251 5.71 -6.64 8.83
N VAL A 252 4.78 -6.59 7.89
CA VAL A 252 3.63 -5.67 7.90
C VAL A 252 2.38 -6.39 8.39
N PRO A 253 1.64 -5.86 9.39
CA PRO A 253 0.39 -6.46 9.82
C PRO A 253 -0.67 -6.32 8.72
N VAL A 254 -1.37 -7.42 8.40
CA VAL A 254 -2.48 -7.47 7.45
C VAL A 254 -3.78 -7.56 8.25
N LYS A 255 -4.67 -6.58 8.07
CA LYS A 255 -6.00 -6.55 8.70
C LYS A 255 -7.02 -7.31 7.88
#